data_63d7f76273f0a7d131e89efc3b064d9c
#
_entry.id   63d7f76273f0a7d131e89efc3b064d9c
#
_cell.length_a   1.000
_cell.length_b   1.000
_cell.length_c   1.000
_cell.angle_alpha   90.00
_cell.angle_beta   90.00
_cell.angle_gamma   90.00
#
_symmetry.space_group_name_H-M   'P 1'
#
loop_
_entity.id
_entity.type
_entity.pdbx_description
1 polymer ?
#
loop_
_entity_poly.entity_id
_entity_poly.type
_entity_poly.pdbx_seq_one_letter_code
_entity_poly.pdbx_strand_id
1 'polypeptide(L)'
;MDRLTHLYEPGMVYLLTTNTHRREPVFANPSFAQAAHEDIAFYACKFSATSAAHVIMPDHFHWIIHPSPQDFERFAREEKQTGGKYAHAPERFYLSKIMEDYKRHVSFVVNNERDARGAQVWQDGFRDDGLRMSDAIRAAVRYVVMNPVKAGLVQAPEEYLYLAWDAAWLA
;
A
#
# COMPACT_ATOMS: atom_id res chain seq x y z
N MET A 1 -7.19 -16.62 -16.25
CA MET A 1 -6.98 -15.87 -15.00
C MET A 1 -7.04 -14.40 -15.38
N ASP A 2 -8.18 -13.75 -15.10
CA ASP A 2 -8.32 -12.33 -15.38
C ASP A 2 -7.27 -11.57 -14.56
N ARG A 3 -6.36 -10.89 -15.27
CA ARG A 3 -5.49 -9.90 -14.63
C ARG A 3 -6.43 -8.83 -14.09
N LEU A 4 -6.51 -8.71 -12.76
CA LEU A 4 -7.16 -7.60 -12.11
C LEU A 4 -6.64 -6.30 -12.74
N THR A 5 -7.53 -5.57 -13.39
CA THR A 5 -7.17 -4.32 -14.06
C THR A 5 -7.22 -3.23 -13.01
N HIS A 6 -6.06 -2.81 -12.51
CA HIS A 6 -5.92 -1.70 -11.57
C HIS A 6 -6.24 -0.40 -12.29
N LEU A 7 -7.50 0.03 -12.26
CA LEU A 7 -7.92 1.26 -12.94
C LEU A 7 -7.94 2.41 -11.93
N TYR A 8 -7.04 3.36 -12.12
CA TYR A 8 -7.06 4.61 -11.35
C TYR A 8 -8.16 5.54 -11.88
N GLU A 9 -9.00 6.02 -10.97
CA GLU A 9 -9.99 7.07 -11.20
C GLU A 9 -9.64 8.29 -10.34
N PRO A 10 -9.49 9.50 -10.92
CA PRO A 10 -9.18 10.70 -10.15
C PRO A 10 -10.20 10.97 -9.02
N GLY A 11 -9.70 11.26 -7.83
CA GLY A 11 -10.52 11.50 -6.64
C GLY A 11 -11.05 10.24 -5.94
N MET A 12 -10.70 9.06 -6.43
CA MET A 12 -11.05 7.79 -5.79
C MET A 12 -10.10 7.47 -4.63
N VAL A 13 -10.66 6.94 -3.54
CA VAL A 13 -9.89 6.31 -2.44
C VAL A 13 -9.76 4.82 -2.73
N TYR A 14 -8.60 4.24 -2.43
CA TYR A 14 -8.35 2.81 -2.67
C TYR A 14 -7.88 2.12 -1.40
N LEU A 15 -8.39 0.91 -1.15
CA LEU A 15 -7.80 -0.03 -0.22
C LEU A 15 -6.86 -0.96 -1.00
N LEU A 16 -5.56 -0.80 -0.79
CA LEU A 16 -4.53 -1.64 -1.37
C LEU A 16 -4.16 -2.75 -0.40
N THR A 17 -4.08 -3.99 -0.89
CA THR A 17 -3.71 -5.16 -0.10
C THR A 17 -2.68 -6.00 -0.84
N THR A 18 -1.62 -6.40 -0.16
CA THR A 18 -0.67 -7.38 -0.68
C THR A 18 -0.19 -8.31 0.42
N ASN A 19 0.12 -9.54 0.05
CA ASN A 19 0.65 -10.54 0.96
C ASN A 19 2.16 -10.70 0.74
N THR A 20 2.85 -11.19 1.76
CA THR A 20 4.20 -11.73 1.59
C THR A 20 4.18 -12.98 0.72
N HIS A 21 5.33 -13.31 0.15
CA HIS A 21 5.48 -14.54 -0.62
C HIS A 21 5.14 -15.76 0.25
N ARG A 22 4.22 -16.62 -0.23
CA ARG A 22 3.71 -17.81 0.48
C ARG A 22 3.15 -17.52 1.88
N ARG A 23 2.77 -16.27 2.16
CA ARG A 23 2.29 -15.85 3.49
C ARG A 23 3.33 -16.07 4.59
N GLU A 24 4.61 -16.06 4.26
CA GLU A 24 5.68 -16.11 5.25
C GLU A 24 5.59 -14.88 6.17
N PRO A 25 5.71 -15.03 7.51
CA PRO A 25 5.56 -13.93 8.44
C PRO A 25 6.81 -13.04 8.50
N VAL A 26 7.22 -12.48 7.35
CA VAL A 26 8.44 -11.66 7.19
C VAL A 26 8.42 -10.48 8.14
N PHE A 27 7.28 -9.84 8.32
CA PHE A 27 7.10 -8.67 9.18
C PHE A 27 6.79 -9.01 10.65
N ALA A 28 6.92 -10.29 11.05
CA ALA A 28 7.06 -10.64 12.46
C ALA A 28 8.42 -10.16 13.02
N ASN A 29 9.41 -9.90 12.14
CA ASN A 29 10.64 -9.22 12.53
C ASN A 29 10.36 -7.71 12.70
N PRO A 30 10.62 -7.14 13.90
CA PRO A 30 10.31 -5.73 14.18
C PRO A 30 11.03 -4.73 13.28
N SER A 31 12.29 -4.98 12.92
CA SER A 31 13.06 -4.08 12.03
C SER A 31 12.42 -4.00 10.64
N PHE A 32 11.95 -5.15 10.10
CA PHE A 32 11.31 -5.20 8.79
C PHE A 32 9.94 -4.54 8.81
N ALA A 33 9.16 -4.78 9.86
CA ALA A 33 7.86 -4.15 10.04
C ALA A 33 7.99 -2.63 10.19
N GLN A 34 8.98 -2.16 10.96
CA GLN A 34 9.26 -0.73 11.13
C GLN A 34 9.63 -0.07 9.80
N ALA A 35 10.56 -0.65 9.04
CA ALA A 35 10.94 -0.13 7.73
C ALA A 35 9.75 -0.06 6.77
N ALA A 36 8.94 -1.11 6.70
CA ALA A 36 7.74 -1.13 5.87
C ALA A 36 6.71 -0.08 6.31
N HIS A 37 6.55 0.14 7.62
CA HIS A 37 5.65 1.14 8.19
C HIS A 37 6.08 2.58 7.84
N GLU A 38 7.36 2.90 8.02
CA GLU A 38 7.92 4.22 7.72
C GLU A 38 7.87 4.55 6.22
N ASP A 39 8.10 3.57 5.37
CA ASP A 39 8.04 3.71 3.92
C ASP A 39 6.65 4.12 3.41
N ILE A 40 5.56 3.77 4.10
CA ILE A 40 4.22 4.24 3.72
C ILE A 40 4.15 5.78 3.70
N ALA A 41 4.66 6.43 4.75
CA ALA A 41 4.66 7.89 4.82
C ALA A 41 5.54 8.52 3.72
N PHE A 42 6.70 7.93 3.46
CA PHE A 42 7.59 8.38 2.39
C PHE A 42 6.92 8.28 1.01
N TYR A 43 6.30 7.13 0.69
CA TYR A 43 5.66 6.94 -0.61
C TYR A 43 4.35 7.71 -0.75
N ALA A 44 3.58 7.91 0.32
CA ALA A 44 2.45 8.83 0.31
C ALA A 44 2.90 10.24 -0.07
N CYS A 45 3.96 10.75 0.56
CA CYS A 45 4.54 12.05 0.23
C CYS A 45 5.06 12.11 -1.22
N LYS A 46 5.82 11.11 -1.66
CA LYS A 46 6.39 11.02 -3.02
C LYS A 46 5.32 11.12 -4.11
N PHE A 47 4.18 10.49 -3.91
CA PHE A 47 3.06 10.48 -4.85
C PHE A 47 1.96 11.51 -4.50
N SER A 48 2.27 12.49 -3.63
CA SER A 48 1.34 13.52 -3.17
C SER A 48 -0.02 12.94 -2.77
N ALA A 49 -0.01 11.76 -2.16
CA ALA A 49 -1.20 11.03 -1.76
C ALA A 49 -1.49 11.22 -0.27
N THR A 50 -2.77 11.17 0.11
CA THR A 50 -3.18 11.08 1.51
C THR A 50 -3.27 9.63 1.93
N SER A 51 -2.60 9.25 3.03
CA SER A 51 -2.75 7.95 3.67
C SER A 51 -3.82 8.05 4.75
N ALA A 52 -4.99 7.46 4.52
CA ALA A 52 -6.09 7.49 5.48
C ALA A 52 -5.89 6.49 6.62
N ALA A 53 -5.35 5.32 6.32
CA ALA A 53 -4.95 4.29 7.28
C ALA A 53 -4.01 3.29 6.64
N HIS A 54 -3.12 2.70 7.43
CA HIS A 54 -2.34 1.54 7.00
C HIS A 54 -1.97 0.65 8.19
N VAL A 55 -1.74 -0.61 7.92
CA VAL A 55 -1.25 -1.59 8.89
C VAL A 55 -0.32 -2.59 8.24
N ILE A 56 0.84 -2.82 8.85
CA ILE A 56 1.78 -3.87 8.45
C ILE A 56 1.55 -5.07 9.36
N MET A 57 0.92 -6.11 8.85
CA MET A 57 0.71 -7.38 9.54
C MET A 57 1.89 -8.32 9.30
N PRO A 58 2.09 -9.38 10.11
CA PRO A 58 3.24 -10.27 9.95
C PRO A 58 3.44 -10.82 8.54
N ASP A 59 2.38 -11.08 7.79
CA ASP A 59 2.41 -11.76 6.49
C ASP A 59 1.68 -11.01 5.36
N HIS A 60 1.20 -9.79 5.62
CA HIS A 60 0.52 -8.93 4.64
C HIS A 60 0.48 -7.49 5.12
N PHE A 61 0.05 -6.58 4.24
CA PHE A 61 -0.32 -5.24 4.66
C PHE A 61 -1.59 -4.75 3.99
N HIS A 62 -2.21 -3.74 4.62
CA HIS A 62 -3.30 -2.94 4.07
C HIS A 62 -2.91 -1.47 4.08
N TRP A 63 -3.26 -0.76 3.01
CA TRP A 63 -3.06 0.67 2.90
C TRP A 63 -4.27 1.32 2.23
N ILE A 64 -4.92 2.26 2.94
CA ILE A 64 -5.99 3.10 2.37
C ILE A 64 -5.35 4.40 1.93
N ILE A 65 -5.33 4.60 0.61
CA ILE A 65 -4.67 5.71 -0.05
C ILE A 65 -5.66 6.52 -0.87
N HIS A 66 -5.53 7.84 -0.82
CA HIS A 66 -6.20 8.79 -1.72
C HIS A 66 -5.14 9.49 -2.56
N PRO A 67 -4.82 9.00 -3.76
CA PRO A 67 -3.81 9.59 -4.62
C PRO A 67 -4.26 10.95 -5.15
N SER A 68 -3.31 11.88 -5.28
CA SER A 68 -3.58 13.21 -5.85
C SER A 68 -3.88 13.11 -7.35
N PRO A 69 -4.99 13.69 -7.84
CA PRO A 69 -5.24 13.80 -9.28
C PRO A 69 -4.12 14.55 -10.02
N GLN A 70 -3.53 15.56 -9.41
CA GLN A 70 -2.44 16.36 -9.99
C GLN A 70 -1.16 15.53 -10.15
N ASP A 71 -0.87 14.63 -9.20
CA ASP A 71 0.28 13.72 -9.31
C ASP A 71 0.06 12.70 -10.43
N PHE A 72 -1.14 12.17 -10.56
CA PHE A 72 -1.50 11.31 -11.68
C PHE A 72 -1.33 12.02 -13.03
N GLU A 73 -1.80 13.27 -13.16
CA GLU A 73 -1.62 14.04 -14.39
C GLU A 73 -0.15 14.27 -14.73
N ARG A 74 0.69 14.53 -13.71
CA ARG A 74 2.14 14.63 -13.87
C ARG A 74 2.72 13.30 -14.35
N PHE A 75 2.43 12.21 -13.69
CA PHE A 75 2.86 10.86 -14.08
C PHE A 75 2.46 10.51 -15.51
N ALA A 76 1.20 10.73 -15.88
CA ALA A 76 0.69 10.42 -17.22
C ALA A 76 1.37 11.25 -18.32
N ARG A 77 1.69 12.51 -18.01
CA ARG A 77 2.42 13.42 -18.92
C ARG A 77 3.86 12.97 -19.11
N GLU A 78 4.56 12.69 -18.01
CA GLU A 78 5.95 12.25 -18.04
C GLU A 78 6.10 10.93 -18.81
N GLU A 79 5.26 9.95 -18.55
CA GLU A 79 5.23 8.68 -19.26
C GLU A 79 5.04 8.86 -20.78
N LYS A 80 4.11 9.73 -21.19
CA LYS A 80 3.87 10.02 -22.60
C LYS A 80 5.03 10.75 -23.25
N GLN A 81 5.66 11.72 -22.57
CA GLN A 81 6.77 12.50 -23.10
C GLN A 81 8.05 11.68 -23.28
N THR A 82 8.31 10.78 -22.34
CA THR A 82 9.53 9.96 -22.34
C THR A 82 9.38 8.65 -23.12
N GLY A 83 8.19 8.31 -23.61
CA GLY A 83 7.90 6.98 -24.16
C GLY A 83 8.04 5.88 -23.10
N GLY A 84 7.72 6.19 -21.86
CA GLY A 84 7.86 5.30 -20.71
C GLY A 84 7.04 4.02 -20.84
N LYS A 85 7.34 3.06 -19.97
CA LYS A 85 6.70 1.73 -19.92
C LYS A 85 5.17 1.79 -19.85
N TYR A 86 4.62 2.83 -19.24
CA TYR A 86 3.19 2.99 -18.96
C TYR A 86 2.49 4.01 -19.85
N ALA A 87 3.18 4.58 -20.85
CA ALA A 87 2.68 5.64 -21.71
C ALA A 87 1.37 5.30 -22.45
N HIS A 88 1.12 4.02 -22.72
CA HIS A 88 -0.03 3.53 -23.49
C HIS A 88 -1.34 3.48 -22.69
N ALA A 89 -1.29 3.39 -21.38
CA ALA A 89 -2.46 3.32 -20.48
C ALA A 89 -2.08 3.71 -19.03
N PRO A 90 -1.69 4.97 -18.78
CA PRO A 90 -1.18 5.39 -17.46
C PRO A 90 -2.20 5.17 -16.34
N GLU A 91 -3.51 5.30 -16.63
CA GLU A 91 -4.58 5.05 -15.67
C GLU A 91 -4.62 3.59 -15.15
N ARG A 92 -4.14 2.64 -15.95
CA ARG A 92 -4.07 1.22 -15.56
C ARG A 92 -2.84 0.89 -14.73
N PHE A 93 -1.86 1.77 -14.74
CA PHE A 93 -0.55 1.46 -14.15
C PHE A 93 -0.16 2.40 -13.00
N TYR A 94 -0.93 3.45 -12.74
CA TYR A 94 -0.55 4.42 -11.71
C TYR A 94 -0.53 3.80 -10.30
N LEU A 95 -1.56 3.05 -9.90
CA LEU A 95 -1.55 2.31 -8.63
C LEU A 95 -0.46 1.25 -8.62
N SER A 96 -0.24 0.58 -9.75
CA SER A 96 0.85 -0.39 -9.89
C SER A 96 2.22 0.25 -9.70
N LYS A 97 2.42 1.47 -10.21
CA LYS A 97 3.67 2.23 -10.03
C LYS A 97 3.94 2.56 -8.56
N ILE A 98 2.92 3.01 -7.83
CA ILE A 98 3.02 3.28 -6.40
C ILE A 98 3.43 2.01 -5.65
N MET A 99 2.71 0.90 -5.89
CA MET A 99 2.94 -0.36 -5.23
C MET A 99 4.27 -1.02 -5.62
N GLU A 100 4.69 -0.90 -6.89
CA GLU A 100 5.97 -1.41 -7.38
C GLU A 100 7.13 -0.70 -6.68
N ASP A 101 7.08 0.63 -6.56
CA ASP A 101 8.13 1.41 -5.90
C ASP A 101 8.22 1.07 -4.41
N TYR A 102 7.09 1.04 -3.71
CA TYR A 102 7.03 0.66 -2.30
C TYR A 102 7.56 -0.77 -2.07
N LYS A 103 6.99 -1.75 -2.76
CA LYS A 103 7.38 -3.17 -2.59
C LYS A 103 8.85 -3.41 -2.91
N ARG A 104 9.38 -2.74 -3.93
CA ARG A 104 10.80 -2.85 -4.32
C ARG A 104 11.73 -2.35 -3.22
N HIS A 105 11.42 -1.18 -2.63
CA HIS A 105 12.26 -0.61 -1.58
C HIS A 105 12.20 -1.45 -0.30
N VAL A 106 11.02 -1.83 0.17
CA VAL A 106 10.87 -2.73 1.33
C VAL A 106 11.61 -4.06 1.09
N SER A 107 11.49 -4.65 -0.11
CA SER A 107 12.23 -5.87 -0.44
C SER A 107 13.74 -5.67 -0.40
N PHE A 108 14.23 -4.52 -0.86
CA PHE A 108 15.66 -4.19 -0.80
C PHE A 108 16.15 -4.13 0.66
N VAL A 109 15.43 -3.41 1.53
CA VAL A 109 15.77 -3.29 2.95
C VAL A 109 15.78 -4.66 3.62
N VAL A 110 14.69 -5.43 3.50
CA VAL A 110 14.55 -6.77 4.09
C VAL A 110 15.63 -7.72 3.60
N ASN A 111 15.90 -7.75 2.29
CA ASN A 111 16.86 -8.68 1.72
C ASN A 111 18.32 -8.30 2.01
N ASN A 112 18.60 -7.00 2.16
CA ASN A 112 19.93 -6.55 2.56
C ASN A 112 20.23 -6.93 4.01
N GLU A 113 19.27 -6.79 4.93
CA GLU A 113 19.46 -7.11 6.34
C GLU A 113 19.60 -8.62 6.59
N ARG A 114 18.88 -9.45 5.83
CA ARG A 114 18.97 -10.92 5.96
C ARG A 114 19.99 -11.59 5.02
N ASP A 115 20.81 -10.80 4.32
CA ASP A 115 21.78 -11.27 3.30
C ASP A 115 21.18 -12.23 2.26
N ALA A 116 19.98 -11.90 1.79
CA ALA A 116 19.21 -12.73 0.85
C ALA A 116 18.85 -11.96 -0.42
N ARG A 117 19.87 -11.40 -1.10
CA ARG A 117 19.69 -10.58 -2.31
C ARG A 117 18.86 -11.30 -3.37
N GLY A 118 17.84 -10.62 -3.86
CA GLY A 118 16.94 -11.14 -4.90
C GLY A 118 15.89 -12.13 -4.41
N ALA A 119 15.84 -12.45 -3.12
CA ALA A 119 14.77 -13.28 -2.58
C ALA A 119 13.41 -12.57 -2.69
N GLN A 120 12.39 -13.35 -2.99
CA GLN A 120 11.03 -12.83 -3.12
C GLN A 120 10.44 -12.56 -1.73
N VAL A 121 10.13 -11.28 -1.45
CA VAL A 121 9.50 -10.85 -0.19
C VAL A 121 7.98 -10.85 -0.32
N TRP A 122 7.47 -10.38 -1.46
CA TRP A 122 6.05 -10.19 -1.71
C TRP A 122 5.48 -11.20 -2.69
N GLN A 123 4.22 -11.53 -2.53
CA GLN A 123 3.43 -12.18 -3.57
C GLN A 123 3.36 -11.28 -4.81
N ASP A 124 3.25 -11.89 -5.99
CA ASP A 124 3.06 -11.15 -7.24
C ASP A 124 1.72 -10.39 -7.23
N GLY A 125 1.76 -9.17 -7.77
CA GLY A 125 0.60 -8.30 -7.82
C GLY A 125 0.19 -7.74 -6.44
N PHE A 126 -1.01 -7.22 -6.41
CA PHE A 126 -1.71 -6.71 -5.23
C PHE A 126 -3.21 -6.65 -5.58
N ARG A 127 -4.05 -6.47 -4.58
CA ARG A 127 -5.47 -6.18 -4.74
C ARG A 127 -5.72 -4.71 -4.44
N ASP A 128 -6.57 -4.09 -5.23
CA ASP A 128 -7.12 -2.76 -5.01
C ASP A 128 -8.65 -2.80 -5.01
N ASP A 129 -9.23 -2.18 -4.02
CA ASP A 129 -10.68 -1.99 -3.93
C ASP A 129 -10.94 -0.49 -3.95
N GLY A 130 -11.61 0.02 -4.99
CA GLY A 130 -12.04 1.42 -5.11
C GLY A 130 -13.21 1.71 -4.17
N LEU A 131 -13.05 2.71 -3.30
CA LEU A 131 -14.02 3.10 -2.28
C LEU A 131 -14.75 4.38 -2.72
N ARG A 132 -15.99 4.26 -3.19
CA ARG A 132 -16.75 5.37 -3.80
C ARG A 132 -17.60 6.17 -2.82
N MET A 133 -18.02 5.55 -1.72
CA MET A 133 -18.94 6.15 -0.77
C MET A 133 -18.25 6.36 0.58
N SER A 134 -18.63 7.43 1.28
CA SER A 134 -18.08 7.73 2.61
C SER A 134 -18.25 6.58 3.60
N ASP A 135 -19.39 5.87 3.56
CA ASP A 135 -19.62 4.70 4.42
C ASP A 135 -18.67 3.54 4.10
N ALA A 136 -18.37 3.31 2.82
CA ALA A 136 -17.40 2.30 2.40
C ALA A 136 -15.98 2.66 2.87
N ILE A 137 -15.60 3.94 2.79
CA ILE A 137 -14.32 4.43 3.27
C ILE A 137 -14.22 4.24 4.79
N ARG A 138 -15.23 4.69 5.56
CA ARG A 138 -15.27 4.49 7.01
C ARG A 138 -15.18 3.02 7.41
N ALA A 139 -15.91 2.16 6.72
CA ALA A 139 -15.89 0.71 6.97
C ALA A 139 -14.50 0.12 6.70
N ALA A 140 -13.85 0.54 5.61
CA ALA A 140 -12.50 0.11 5.26
C ALA A 140 -11.45 0.60 6.28
N VAL A 141 -11.53 1.86 6.73
CA VAL A 141 -10.64 2.40 7.77
C VAL A 141 -10.81 1.61 9.07
N ARG A 142 -12.04 1.38 9.52
CA ARG A 142 -12.30 0.54 10.71
C ARG A 142 -11.77 -0.89 10.54
N TYR A 143 -11.90 -1.47 9.35
CA TYR A 143 -11.35 -2.79 9.07
C TYR A 143 -9.84 -2.82 9.23
N VAL A 144 -9.12 -1.85 8.65
CA VAL A 144 -7.66 -1.74 8.73
C VAL A 144 -7.21 -1.52 10.17
N VAL A 145 -7.85 -0.58 10.89
CA VAL A 145 -7.54 -0.25 12.30
C VAL A 145 -7.74 -1.45 13.22
N MET A 146 -8.80 -2.22 13.02
CA MET A 146 -9.12 -3.38 13.85
C MET A 146 -8.39 -4.67 13.45
N ASN A 147 -7.59 -4.64 12.38
CA ASN A 147 -6.91 -5.84 11.87
C ASN A 147 -6.00 -6.54 12.92
N PRO A 148 -5.10 -5.82 13.63
CA PRO A 148 -4.23 -6.45 14.62
C PRO A 148 -4.99 -6.97 15.85
N VAL A 149 -6.09 -6.32 16.26
CA VAL A 149 -6.95 -6.80 17.35
C VAL A 149 -7.66 -8.09 16.95
N LYS A 150 -8.25 -8.13 15.73
CA LYS A 150 -8.90 -9.34 15.20
C LYS A 150 -7.93 -10.50 15.01
N ALA A 151 -6.66 -10.22 14.73
CA ALA A 151 -5.60 -11.22 14.65
C ALA A 151 -5.06 -11.66 16.03
N GLY A 152 -5.53 -11.05 17.13
CA GLY A 152 -5.09 -11.39 18.49
C GLY A 152 -3.68 -10.94 18.81
N LEU A 153 -3.13 -9.98 18.05
CA LEU A 153 -1.78 -9.46 18.27
C LEU A 153 -1.73 -8.43 19.40
N VAL A 154 -2.81 -7.68 19.59
CA VAL A 154 -2.97 -6.65 20.64
C VAL A 154 -4.42 -6.65 21.13
N GLN A 155 -4.67 -5.98 22.27
CA GLN A 155 -6.03 -5.83 22.84
C GLN A 155 -6.74 -4.59 22.30
N ALA A 156 -5.99 -3.52 21.99
CA ALA A 156 -6.49 -2.27 21.43
C ALA A 156 -5.62 -1.86 20.21
N PRO A 157 -6.21 -1.19 19.20
CA PRO A 157 -5.47 -0.79 17.98
C PRO A 157 -4.25 0.08 18.29
N GLU A 158 -4.35 0.97 19.27
CA GLU A 158 -3.31 1.91 19.68
C GLU A 158 -2.04 1.23 20.23
N GLU A 159 -2.15 -0.05 20.61
CA GLU A 159 -1.02 -0.85 21.09
C GLU A 159 -0.16 -1.41 19.93
N TYR A 160 -0.67 -1.36 18.67
CA TYR A 160 0.03 -1.95 17.54
C TYR A 160 0.93 -0.93 16.85
N LEU A 161 2.26 -1.11 16.99
CA LEU A 161 3.27 -0.14 16.55
C LEU A 161 3.28 0.15 15.03
N TYR A 162 2.84 -0.82 14.23
CA TYR A 162 2.91 -0.73 12.76
C TYR A 162 1.56 -0.46 12.12
N LEU A 163 0.73 0.28 12.84
CA LEU A 163 -0.57 0.79 12.44
C LEU A 163 -0.58 2.31 12.54
N ALA A 164 -1.12 2.98 11.55
CA ALA A 164 -1.46 4.40 11.63
C ALA A 164 -2.77 4.68 10.91
N TRP A 165 -3.52 5.65 11.42
CA TRP A 165 -4.74 6.15 10.78
C TRP A 165 -4.97 7.62 11.13
N ASP A 166 -5.70 8.30 10.26
CA ASP A 166 -6.20 9.64 10.51
C ASP A 166 -7.69 9.53 10.92
N ALA A 167 -7.98 9.96 12.16
CA ALA A 167 -9.31 9.87 12.76
C ALA A 167 -10.37 10.68 11.97
N ALA A 168 -9.97 11.68 11.19
CA ALA A 168 -10.87 12.43 10.33
C ALA A 168 -11.62 11.54 9.31
N TRP A 169 -11.05 10.42 8.92
CA TRP A 169 -11.68 9.46 8.00
C TRP A 169 -12.69 8.52 8.67
N LEU A 170 -12.84 8.60 9.98
CA LEU A 170 -13.83 7.85 10.76
C LEU A 170 -15.09 8.68 11.11
N ALA A 171 -15.04 9.99 10.87
CA ALA A 171 -16.12 10.94 11.17
C ALA A 171 -17.32 10.80 10.21
#